data_80ce83c70fb6c2d4fd2d709b6fcdee07
#
_entry.id   80ce83c70fb6c2d4fd2d709b6fcdee07
#
_cell.length_a   1.000
_cell.length_b   1.000
_cell.length_c   1.000
_cell.angle_alpha   90.00
_cell.angle_beta   90.00
_cell.angle_gamma   90.00
#
_symmetry.space_group_name_H-M   'P 1'
#
loop_
_entity.id
_entity.type
_entity.pdbx_description
1 polymer ?
#
loop_
_entity_poly.entity_id
_entity_poly.type
_entity_poly.pdbx_seq_one_letter_code
_entity_poly.pdbx_strand_id
1 'polypeptide(L)'
;GTQIRIEITSGMKALIRKYRNDTPFIFDLGLTSPDHTNNQEYKRLLSRQNRALREIGERLGLKIKLTSYVMRHTWASEALAHHVPVAVISQAMGHSSEKTTRCYLSSLDQSELNKANKQITRFLNNLLRKGYETYLRNKSKPD
;
A
#
# COMPACT_ATOMS: atom_id res chain seq x y z
N GLY A 1 15.53 0.26 15.25
CA GLY A 1 14.86 -0.12 14.00
C GLY A 1 15.55 0.49 12.80
N THR A 2 15.45 -0.14 11.64
CA THR A 2 16.05 0.35 10.39
C THR A 2 15.31 1.62 9.95
N GLN A 3 16.04 2.72 9.81
CA GLN A 3 15.47 3.96 9.29
C GLN A 3 15.35 3.88 7.75
N ILE A 4 14.14 4.00 7.23
CA ILE A 4 13.86 3.99 5.79
C ILE A 4 13.57 5.43 5.37
N ARG A 5 14.28 5.93 4.36
CA ARG A 5 14.05 7.25 3.77
C ARG A 5 13.66 7.08 2.31
N ILE A 6 12.53 7.63 1.92
CA ILE A 6 12.02 7.62 0.54
C ILE A 6 11.64 9.04 0.13
N GLU A 7 11.85 9.34 -1.15
CA GLU A 7 11.38 10.58 -1.73
C GLU A 7 9.86 10.57 -1.88
N ILE A 8 9.22 11.69 -1.51
CA ILE A 8 7.77 11.82 -1.60
C ILE A 8 7.41 12.20 -3.05
N THR A 9 6.78 11.26 -3.76
CA THR A 9 6.32 11.48 -5.13
C THR A 9 5.13 12.45 -5.19
N SER A 10 4.82 12.97 -6.39
CA SER A 10 3.67 13.85 -6.61
C SER A 10 2.33 13.20 -6.20
N GLY A 11 2.14 11.91 -6.49
CA GLY A 11 0.97 11.15 -6.06
C GLY A 11 0.87 11.02 -4.54
N MET A 12 1.98 10.75 -3.85
CA MET A 12 2.02 10.71 -2.39
C MET A 12 1.67 12.08 -1.79
N LYS A 13 2.22 13.18 -2.35
CA LYS A 13 1.89 14.55 -1.92
C LYS A 13 0.40 14.84 -2.07
N ALA A 14 -0.23 14.40 -3.16
CA ALA A 14 -1.66 14.58 -3.38
C ALA A 14 -2.50 13.84 -2.33
N LEU A 15 -2.13 12.59 -2.01
CA LEU A 15 -2.80 11.81 -0.97
C LEU A 15 -2.64 12.44 0.42
N ILE A 16 -1.42 12.86 0.79
CA ILE A 16 -1.16 13.52 2.07
C ILE A 16 -1.99 14.80 2.20
N ARG A 17 -2.08 15.62 1.13
CA ARG A 17 -2.92 16.82 1.13
C ARG A 17 -4.40 16.50 1.28
N LYS A 18 -4.89 15.46 0.55
CA LYS A 18 -6.29 15.06 0.58
C LYS A 18 -6.75 14.60 1.97
N TYR A 19 -5.86 13.93 2.71
CA TYR A 19 -6.16 13.35 4.03
C TYR A 19 -5.46 14.10 5.17
N ARG A 20 -5.12 15.38 4.94
CA ARG A 20 -4.52 16.23 5.97
C ARG A 20 -5.43 16.28 7.20
N ASN A 21 -4.81 16.17 8.36
CA ASN A 21 -5.49 16.18 9.65
C ASN A 21 -4.58 16.86 10.70
N ASP A 22 -5.10 17.08 11.90
CA ASP A 22 -4.39 17.76 13.00
C ASP A 22 -3.67 16.79 13.95
N THR A 23 -3.57 15.52 13.56
CA THR A 23 -2.81 14.52 14.34
C THR A 23 -1.34 14.47 13.90
N PRO A 24 -0.42 13.92 14.72
CA PRO A 24 0.98 13.75 14.35
C PRO A 24 1.19 12.67 13.26
N PHE A 25 0.13 12.04 12.77
CA PHE A 25 0.16 11.01 11.76
C PHE A 25 -0.19 11.55 10.38
N ILE A 26 0.34 10.94 9.32
CA ILE A 26 -0.02 11.28 7.93
C ILE A 26 -1.51 11.03 7.68
N PHE A 27 -2.06 9.97 8.24
CA PHE A 27 -3.48 9.64 8.19
C PHE A 27 -4.03 9.57 9.61
N ASP A 28 -5.22 10.13 9.82
CA ASP A 28 -5.92 9.95 11.09
C ASP A 28 -6.40 8.48 11.19
N LEU A 29 -5.69 7.73 11.99
CA LEU A 29 -5.96 6.32 12.24
C LEU A 29 -6.73 6.10 13.54
N GLY A 30 -7.05 7.17 14.28
CA GLY A 30 -7.64 7.13 15.61
C GLY A 30 -6.65 6.57 16.66
N LEU A 31 -5.35 6.77 16.45
CA LEU A 31 -4.31 6.43 17.43
C LEU A 31 -4.19 7.56 18.44
N THR A 32 -4.13 7.22 19.71
CA THR A 32 -4.05 8.19 20.81
C THR A 32 -2.62 8.57 21.16
N SER A 33 -1.64 7.73 20.80
CA SER A 33 -0.23 7.98 21.07
C SER A 33 0.67 7.64 19.88
N PRO A 34 1.67 8.47 19.57
CA PRO A 34 2.70 8.15 18.58
C PRO A 34 3.64 7.03 19.05
N ASP A 35 3.72 6.76 20.36
CA ASP A 35 4.49 5.67 20.91
C ASP A 35 3.72 4.36 20.69
N HIS A 36 4.20 3.53 19.78
CA HIS A 36 3.63 2.22 19.43
C HIS A 36 3.67 1.19 20.57
N THR A 37 3.68 1.64 21.82
CA THR A 37 3.73 0.83 23.02
C THR A 37 2.42 0.07 23.28
N ASN A 38 1.30 0.54 22.73
CA ASN A 38 0.02 -0.13 22.86
C ASN A 38 -0.22 -1.14 21.73
N ASN A 39 0.36 -2.33 21.90
CA ASN A 39 0.21 -3.44 20.95
C ASN A 39 -1.25 -3.84 20.66
N GLN A 40 -2.19 -3.57 21.57
CA GLN A 40 -3.62 -3.87 21.38
C GLN A 40 -4.28 -2.87 20.42
N GLU A 41 -3.97 -1.59 20.54
CA GLU A 41 -4.49 -0.54 19.66
C GLU A 41 -4.02 -0.76 18.22
N TYR A 42 -2.74 -1.04 18.04
CA TYR A 42 -2.18 -1.42 16.74
C TYR A 42 -2.86 -2.67 16.14
N LYS A 43 -3.06 -3.72 16.93
CA LYS A 43 -3.74 -4.94 16.46
C LYS A 43 -5.20 -4.68 16.04
N ARG A 44 -5.93 -3.85 16.78
CA ARG A 44 -7.30 -3.44 16.42
C ARG A 44 -7.32 -2.67 15.10
N LEU A 45 -6.39 -1.74 14.94
CA LEU A 45 -6.25 -0.95 13.72
C LEU A 45 -5.96 -1.84 12.51
N LEU A 46 -4.96 -2.72 12.62
CA LEU A 46 -4.57 -3.67 11.58
C LEU A 46 -5.74 -4.60 11.21
N SER A 47 -6.50 -5.06 12.21
CA SER A 47 -7.69 -5.90 12.00
C SER A 47 -8.78 -5.15 11.22
N ARG A 48 -9.05 -3.88 11.59
CA ARG A 48 -10.01 -3.01 10.88
C ARG A 48 -9.58 -2.77 9.44
N GLN A 49 -8.32 -2.44 9.22
CA GLN A 49 -7.74 -2.25 7.89
C GLN A 49 -7.87 -3.51 7.02
N ASN A 50 -7.49 -4.65 7.56
CA ASN A 50 -7.57 -5.92 6.83
C ASN A 50 -9.02 -6.35 6.54
N ARG A 51 -9.99 -5.95 7.37
CA ARG A 51 -11.42 -6.16 7.07
C ARG A 51 -11.83 -5.34 5.85
N ALA A 52 -11.53 -4.04 5.84
CA ALA A 52 -11.84 -3.17 4.70
C ALA A 52 -11.16 -3.66 3.40
N LEU A 53 -9.90 -4.10 3.48
CA LEU A 53 -9.19 -4.67 2.33
C LEU A 53 -9.87 -5.94 1.81
N ARG A 54 -10.36 -6.82 2.67
CA ARG A 54 -11.11 -8.02 2.26
C ARG A 54 -12.39 -7.66 1.53
N GLU A 55 -13.18 -6.72 2.06
CA GLU A 55 -14.40 -6.23 1.42
C GLU A 55 -14.11 -5.65 0.02
N ILE A 56 -13.02 -4.90 -0.12
CA ILE A 56 -12.56 -4.41 -1.44
C ILE A 56 -12.21 -5.58 -2.35
N GLY A 57 -11.46 -6.57 -1.85
CA GLY A 57 -11.08 -7.75 -2.61
C GLY A 57 -12.30 -8.54 -3.12
N GLU A 58 -13.29 -8.72 -2.26
CA GLU A 58 -14.55 -9.40 -2.60
C GLU A 58 -15.33 -8.64 -3.68
N ARG A 59 -15.48 -7.31 -3.52
CA ARG A 59 -16.13 -6.45 -4.53
C ARG A 59 -15.43 -6.46 -5.88
N LEU A 60 -14.10 -6.69 -5.88
CA LEU A 60 -13.29 -6.82 -7.10
C LEU A 60 -13.28 -8.24 -7.67
N GLY A 61 -13.93 -9.19 -7.03
CA GLY A 61 -13.96 -10.60 -7.44
C GLY A 61 -12.58 -11.28 -7.34
N LEU A 62 -11.71 -10.82 -6.42
CA LEU A 62 -10.40 -11.42 -6.22
C LEU A 62 -10.54 -12.78 -5.56
N LYS A 63 -9.85 -13.80 -6.10
CA LYS A 63 -9.81 -15.15 -5.52
C LYS A 63 -8.98 -15.24 -4.23
N ILE A 64 -8.17 -14.24 -3.94
CA ILE A 64 -7.32 -14.17 -2.76
C ILE A 64 -7.89 -13.19 -1.74
N LYS A 65 -7.68 -13.46 -0.46
CA LYS A 65 -8.03 -12.54 0.62
C LYS A 65 -7.05 -11.36 0.61
N LEU A 66 -7.51 -10.20 0.19
CA LEU A 66 -6.69 -9.00 0.20
C LEU A 66 -6.40 -8.56 1.64
N THR A 67 -5.13 -8.35 1.96
CA THR A 67 -4.65 -7.88 3.27
C THR A 67 -3.49 -6.91 3.08
N SER A 68 -3.13 -6.16 4.13
CA SER A 68 -1.92 -5.32 4.11
C SER A 68 -0.65 -6.12 3.81
N TYR A 69 -0.60 -7.37 4.27
CA TYR A 69 0.49 -8.29 3.99
C TYR A 69 0.56 -8.66 2.50
N VAL A 70 -0.57 -9.00 1.88
CA VAL A 70 -0.64 -9.29 0.44
C VAL A 70 -0.23 -8.08 -0.39
N MET A 71 -0.66 -6.87 -0.02
CA MET A 71 -0.24 -5.64 -0.71
C MET A 71 1.26 -5.41 -0.63
N ARG A 72 1.86 -5.64 0.56
CA ARG A 72 3.30 -5.55 0.75
C ARG A 72 4.06 -6.59 -0.10
N HIS A 73 3.55 -7.82 -0.16
CA HIS A 73 4.10 -8.88 -1.01
C HIS A 73 4.03 -8.50 -2.49
N THR A 74 2.89 -7.99 -2.94
CA THR A 74 2.69 -7.55 -4.32
C THR A 74 3.72 -6.50 -4.71
N TRP A 75 3.95 -5.50 -3.86
CA TRP A 75 4.96 -4.48 -4.11
C TRP A 75 6.37 -5.09 -4.28
N ALA A 76 6.77 -5.98 -3.39
CA ALA A 76 8.08 -6.62 -3.44
C ALA A 76 8.25 -7.52 -4.68
N SER A 77 7.21 -8.24 -5.07
CA SER A 77 7.20 -9.10 -6.25
C SER A 77 7.28 -8.28 -7.54
N GLU A 78 6.53 -7.18 -7.62
CA GLU A 78 6.62 -6.25 -8.77
C GLU A 78 7.99 -5.59 -8.86
N ALA A 79 8.56 -5.15 -7.73
CA ALA A 79 9.91 -4.60 -7.72
C ALA A 79 10.92 -5.62 -8.26
N LEU A 80 10.82 -6.89 -7.86
CA LEU A 80 11.67 -7.96 -8.38
C LEU A 80 11.44 -8.20 -9.88
N ALA A 81 10.19 -8.23 -10.33
CA ALA A 81 9.84 -8.39 -11.75
C ALA A 81 10.37 -7.24 -12.63
N HIS A 82 10.49 -6.05 -12.05
CA HIS A 82 11.14 -4.89 -12.67
C HIS A 82 12.65 -4.82 -12.42
N HIS A 83 13.28 -5.95 -12.07
CA HIS A 83 14.72 -6.07 -11.91
C HIS A 83 15.34 -5.16 -10.83
N VAL A 84 14.54 -4.71 -9.84
CA VAL A 84 15.08 -3.99 -8.68
C VAL A 84 15.96 -4.96 -7.85
N PRO A 85 17.20 -4.59 -7.52
CA PRO A 85 18.08 -5.46 -6.74
C PRO A 85 17.45 -5.87 -5.40
N VAL A 86 17.60 -7.15 -5.02
CA VAL A 86 17.02 -7.69 -3.78
C VAL A 86 17.50 -6.92 -2.55
N ALA A 87 18.74 -6.42 -2.54
CA ALA A 87 19.25 -5.55 -1.49
C ALA A 87 18.41 -4.28 -1.29
N VAL A 88 18.00 -3.64 -2.40
CA VAL A 88 17.15 -2.44 -2.38
C VAL A 88 15.75 -2.79 -1.90
N ILE A 89 15.17 -3.91 -2.38
CA ILE A 89 13.87 -4.40 -1.92
C ILE A 89 13.92 -4.69 -0.42
N SER A 90 14.98 -5.35 0.05
CA SER A 90 15.21 -5.67 1.46
C SER A 90 15.23 -4.42 2.34
N GLN A 91 15.98 -3.41 1.92
CA GLN A 91 16.07 -2.13 2.60
C GLN A 91 14.70 -1.42 2.63
N ALA A 92 14.02 -1.34 1.50
CA ALA A 92 12.70 -0.70 1.41
C ALA A 92 11.62 -1.41 2.24
N MET A 93 11.75 -2.74 2.42
CA MET A 93 10.88 -3.52 3.29
C MET A 93 11.28 -3.43 4.77
N GLY A 94 12.41 -2.83 5.11
CA GLY A 94 12.91 -2.74 6.48
C GLY A 94 13.37 -4.10 7.04
N HIS A 95 13.77 -5.04 6.18
CA HIS A 95 14.32 -6.31 6.61
C HIS A 95 15.78 -6.12 7.08
N SER A 96 16.13 -6.78 8.17
CA SER A 96 17.51 -6.77 8.70
C SER A 96 18.48 -7.62 7.88
N SER A 97 17.96 -8.45 6.97
CA SER A 97 18.75 -9.39 6.18
C SER A 97 18.11 -9.67 4.82
N GLU A 98 18.91 -9.68 3.76
CA GLU A 98 18.47 -10.09 2.43
C GLU A 98 17.96 -11.53 2.38
N LYS A 99 18.48 -12.40 3.25
CA LYS A 99 18.02 -13.79 3.37
C LYS A 99 16.53 -13.83 3.67
N THR A 100 16.06 -12.96 4.58
CA THR A 100 14.63 -12.81 4.89
C THR A 100 13.84 -12.41 3.63
N THR A 101 14.35 -11.47 2.84
CA THR A 101 13.71 -11.04 1.60
C THR A 101 13.68 -12.15 0.56
N ARG A 102 14.76 -12.89 0.38
CA ARG A 102 14.84 -14.03 -0.55
C ARG A 102 13.85 -15.14 -0.18
N CYS A 103 13.81 -15.54 1.09
CA CYS A 103 12.83 -16.52 1.59
C CYS A 103 11.40 -16.01 1.40
N TYR A 104 11.18 -14.73 1.66
CA TYR A 104 9.90 -14.07 1.48
C TYR A 104 9.44 -14.07 0.02
N LEU A 105 10.32 -13.76 -0.93
CA LEU A 105 10.01 -13.75 -2.36
C LEU A 105 9.86 -15.16 -2.94
N SER A 106 10.64 -16.14 -2.47
CA SER A 106 10.58 -17.52 -2.95
C SER A 106 9.33 -18.28 -2.49
N SER A 107 8.70 -17.85 -1.40
CA SER A 107 7.47 -18.47 -0.88
C SER A 107 6.19 -18.07 -1.66
N LEU A 108 6.33 -17.17 -2.64
CA LEU A 108 5.21 -16.67 -3.42
C LEU A 108 5.04 -17.51 -4.69
N ASP A 109 3.86 -18.07 -4.89
CA ASP A 109 3.44 -18.51 -6.20
C ASP A 109 3.24 -17.26 -7.08
N GLN A 110 4.30 -16.94 -7.81
CA GLN A 110 4.47 -15.71 -8.58
C GLN A 110 3.34 -15.49 -9.59
N SER A 111 2.73 -16.57 -10.08
CA SER A 111 1.70 -16.49 -11.12
C SER A 111 0.37 -15.93 -10.59
N GLU A 112 -0.08 -16.37 -9.43
CA GLU A 112 -1.35 -15.92 -8.85
C GLU A 112 -1.24 -14.49 -8.29
N LEU A 113 -0.11 -14.17 -7.65
CA LEU A 113 0.17 -12.82 -7.16
C LEU A 113 0.29 -11.81 -8.29
N ASN A 114 0.97 -12.18 -9.38
CA ASN A 114 1.10 -11.30 -10.55
C ASN A 114 -0.26 -11.07 -11.24
N LYS A 115 -1.12 -12.07 -11.30
CA LYS A 115 -2.49 -11.90 -11.82
C LYS A 115 -3.30 -10.94 -10.96
N ALA A 116 -3.29 -11.13 -9.64
CA ALA A 116 -3.98 -10.26 -8.71
C ALA A 116 -3.45 -8.83 -8.77
N ASN A 117 -2.13 -8.65 -8.83
CA ASN A 117 -1.52 -7.34 -8.91
C ASN A 117 -1.88 -6.61 -10.21
N LYS A 118 -1.84 -7.30 -11.36
CA LYS A 118 -2.28 -6.71 -12.64
C LYS A 118 -3.74 -6.24 -12.58
N GLN A 119 -4.62 -6.99 -11.94
CA GLN A 119 -6.01 -6.58 -11.76
C GLN A 119 -6.14 -5.34 -10.87
N ILE A 120 -5.46 -5.34 -9.72
CA ILE A 120 -5.46 -4.21 -8.77
C ILE A 120 -4.87 -2.96 -9.40
N THR A 121 -3.71 -3.07 -10.05
CA THR A 121 -3.02 -1.93 -10.68
C THR A 121 -3.87 -1.35 -11.81
N ARG A 122 -4.48 -2.20 -12.66
CA ARG A 122 -5.37 -1.75 -13.73
C ARG A 122 -6.61 -1.03 -13.17
N PHE A 123 -7.19 -1.55 -12.10
CA PHE A 123 -8.32 -0.94 -11.43
C PHE A 123 -7.95 0.41 -10.81
N LEU A 124 -6.83 0.48 -10.06
CA LEU A 124 -6.34 1.72 -9.47
C LEU A 124 -6.02 2.78 -10.51
N ASN A 125 -5.35 2.41 -11.60
CA ASN A 125 -5.07 3.34 -12.71
C ASN A 125 -6.35 3.85 -13.36
N ASN A 126 -7.38 3.00 -13.53
CA ASN A 126 -8.68 3.42 -14.06
C ASN A 126 -9.42 4.35 -13.10
N LEU A 127 -9.37 4.08 -11.78
CA LEU A 127 -9.95 4.97 -10.77
C LEU A 127 -9.24 6.32 -10.71
N LEU A 128 -7.91 6.32 -10.73
CA LEU A 128 -7.11 7.54 -10.71
C LEU A 128 -7.39 8.37 -11.97
N ARG A 129 -7.47 7.73 -13.14
CA ARG A 129 -7.82 8.41 -14.39
C ARG A 129 -9.21 9.00 -14.34
N LYS A 130 -10.24 8.24 -13.95
CA LYS A 130 -11.61 8.73 -13.81
C LYS A 130 -11.74 9.84 -12.78
N GLY A 131 -11.07 9.70 -11.64
CA GLY A 131 -11.03 10.71 -10.58
C GLY A 131 -10.37 12.01 -11.06
N TYR A 132 -9.28 11.90 -11.80
CA TYR A 132 -8.58 13.04 -12.37
C TYR A 132 -9.42 13.73 -13.47
N GLU A 133 -10.03 12.98 -14.38
CA GLU A 133 -10.94 13.50 -15.41
C GLU A 133 -12.15 14.21 -14.80
N THR A 134 -12.71 13.65 -13.71
CA THR A 134 -13.83 14.28 -12.97
C THR A 134 -13.38 15.57 -12.28
N TYR A 135 -12.19 15.57 -11.68
CA TYR A 135 -11.61 16.77 -11.07
C TYR A 135 -11.41 17.89 -12.11
N LEU A 136 -10.84 17.58 -13.27
CA LEU A 136 -10.63 18.55 -14.36
C LEU A 136 -11.96 19.10 -14.87
N ARG A 137 -12.97 18.24 -15.04
CA ARG A 137 -14.31 18.65 -15.50
C ARG A 137 -15.00 19.58 -14.52
N ASN A 138 -14.81 19.37 -13.22
CA ASN A 138 -15.39 20.24 -12.19
C ASN A 138 -14.63 21.57 -12.06
N LYS A 139 -13.34 21.60 -12.39
CA LYS A 139 -12.51 22.82 -12.36
C LYS A 139 -12.71 23.70 -13.60
N SER A 140 -13.22 23.15 -14.68
CA SER A 140 -13.48 23.88 -15.95
C SER A 140 -14.92 24.40 -16.08
N LYS A 141 -15.75 24.27 -15.05
CA LYS A 141 -17.06 24.95 -15.01
C LYS A 141 -16.84 26.39 -14.52
N PRO A 142 -17.10 27.41 -15.33
CA PRO A 142 -17.13 28.77 -14.84
C PRO A 142 -18.31 28.92 -13.88
N ASP A 143 -18.12 29.74 -12.84
CA ASP A 143 -19.18 30.21 -11.93
C ASP A 143 -20.27 31.00 -12.72
#